data_3a46a1a467a2412b459f1ca9f85a807e
#
_entry.id   3a46a1a467a2412b459f1ca9f85a807e
#
_cell.length_a   1.000
_cell.length_b   1.000
_cell.length_c   1.000
_cell.angle_alpha   90.00
_cell.angle_beta   90.00
_cell.angle_gamma   90.00
#
_symmetry.space_group_name_H-M   'P 1'
#
loop_
_entity.id
_entity.type
_entity.pdbx_description
1 polymer ?
#
loop_
_entity_poly.entity_id
_entity_poly.type
_entity_poly.pdbx_seq_one_letter_code
_entity_poly.pdbx_strand_id
1 'polypeptide(L)'
;MRVLFVSDVYFPRVNGVSTSIATFRADLAGAGVDTTLVVPQYGAAPIASDDAGILRVPSRRVPRDHEDRLMRWGALRRTLHALRDQPYDLVHIHTPFLAHYAGVSFARGAGLPVVETYHTFFEEYVHHYVPLLPRVVGRQLARSITRAQCAQVDALVAPSAPMRDMLASIGVRKPVTVIPTGLPA
;
A
#
# COMPACT_ATOMS: atom_id res chain seq x y z
N MET A 1 -12.18 -0.64 -17.00
CA MET A 1 -11.21 0.05 -16.13
C MET A 1 -10.25 -0.97 -15.57
N ARG A 2 -8.95 -0.64 -15.51
CA ARG A 2 -7.91 -1.53 -15.00
C ARG A 2 -7.07 -0.80 -13.94
N VAL A 3 -6.95 -1.37 -12.75
CA VAL A 3 -6.27 -0.74 -11.60
C VAL A 3 -5.03 -1.55 -11.21
N LEU A 4 -3.90 -0.86 -11.06
CA LEU A 4 -2.68 -1.45 -10.53
C LEU A 4 -2.62 -1.22 -9.01
N PHE A 5 -2.70 -2.30 -8.25
CA PHE A 5 -2.53 -2.31 -6.79
C PHE A 5 -1.07 -2.58 -6.44
N VAL A 6 -0.52 -1.83 -5.49
CA VAL A 6 0.83 -2.05 -4.96
C VAL A 6 0.80 -2.06 -3.44
N SER A 7 1.33 -3.11 -2.82
CA SER A 7 1.36 -3.24 -1.35
C SER A 7 2.63 -3.94 -0.87
N ASP A 8 3.12 -3.54 0.31
CA ASP A 8 4.24 -4.21 1.00
C ASP A 8 3.80 -5.43 1.82
N VAL A 9 2.48 -5.70 1.89
CA VAL A 9 1.90 -6.82 2.61
C VAL A 9 0.70 -7.39 1.86
N TYR A 10 0.58 -8.71 1.88
CA TYR A 10 -0.59 -9.45 1.40
C TYR A 10 -0.56 -10.89 1.94
N PHE A 11 -1.61 -11.67 1.67
CA PHE A 11 -1.59 -13.08 2.02
C PHE A 11 -0.30 -13.80 1.56
N PRO A 12 0.18 -14.77 2.32
CA PRO A 12 -0.42 -15.50 3.43
C PRO A 12 -0.42 -14.76 4.77
N ARG A 13 0.15 -13.55 4.88
CA ARG A 13 0.03 -12.76 6.09
C ARG A 13 -1.40 -12.23 6.24
N VAL A 14 -2.11 -12.76 7.22
CA VAL A 14 -3.48 -12.33 7.57
C VAL A 14 -3.41 -11.10 8.47
N ASN A 15 -3.87 -9.97 7.97
CA ASN A 15 -4.05 -8.72 8.72
C ASN A 15 -5.10 -7.84 8.04
N GLY A 16 -5.46 -6.73 8.68
CA GLY A 16 -6.46 -5.81 8.14
C GLY A 16 -6.15 -5.26 6.75
N VAL A 17 -4.87 -5.08 6.41
CA VAL A 17 -4.46 -4.61 5.06
C VAL A 17 -4.71 -5.69 4.01
N SER A 18 -4.26 -6.92 4.28
CA SER A 18 -4.44 -8.05 3.35
C SER A 18 -5.93 -8.33 3.10
N THR A 19 -6.73 -8.31 4.16
CA THR A 19 -8.19 -8.50 4.07
C THR A 19 -8.83 -7.35 3.27
N SER A 20 -8.46 -6.11 3.55
CA SER A 20 -8.97 -4.94 2.83
C SER A 20 -8.65 -5.01 1.33
N ILE A 21 -7.41 -5.35 0.96
CA ILE A 21 -7.02 -5.50 -0.44
C ILE A 21 -7.85 -6.59 -1.12
N ALA A 22 -8.04 -7.74 -0.48
CA ALA A 22 -8.84 -8.82 -1.03
C ALA A 22 -10.31 -8.41 -1.25
N THR A 23 -10.91 -7.72 -0.26
CA THR A 23 -12.28 -7.18 -0.39
C THR A 23 -12.37 -6.17 -1.53
N PHE A 24 -11.46 -5.18 -1.60
CA PHE A 24 -11.43 -4.22 -2.71
C PHE A 24 -11.34 -4.91 -4.07
N ARG A 25 -10.47 -5.92 -4.21
CA ARG A 25 -10.32 -6.64 -5.47
C ARG A 25 -11.59 -7.40 -5.85
N ALA A 26 -12.22 -8.05 -4.88
CA ALA A 26 -13.48 -8.78 -5.11
C ALA A 26 -14.62 -7.84 -5.52
N ASP A 27 -14.80 -6.73 -4.81
CA ASP A 27 -15.84 -5.75 -5.09
C ASP A 27 -15.64 -5.07 -6.45
N LEU A 28 -14.39 -4.70 -6.77
CA LEU A 28 -14.05 -4.12 -8.06
C LEU A 28 -14.25 -5.10 -9.21
N ALA A 29 -13.91 -6.38 -9.03
CA ALA A 29 -14.18 -7.40 -10.02
C ALA A 29 -15.69 -7.58 -10.26
N GLY A 30 -16.50 -7.56 -9.18
CA GLY A 30 -17.96 -7.53 -9.26
C GLY A 30 -18.52 -6.31 -10.01
N ALA A 31 -17.80 -5.19 -10.00
CA ALA A 31 -18.13 -3.97 -10.75
C ALA A 31 -17.51 -3.94 -12.18
N GLY A 32 -16.91 -5.02 -12.65
CA GLY A 32 -16.29 -5.09 -13.98
C GLY A 32 -14.95 -4.34 -14.09
N VAL A 33 -14.25 -4.15 -12.99
CA VAL A 33 -12.93 -3.51 -12.93
C VAL A 33 -11.85 -4.56 -12.76
N ASP A 34 -10.91 -4.63 -13.70
CA ASP A 34 -9.76 -5.53 -13.62
C ASP A 34 -8.72 -4.99 -12.63
N THR A 35 -8.12 -5.88 -11.85
CA THR A 35 -7.05 -5.51 -10.92
C THR A 35 -5.81 -6.36 -11.12
N THR A 36 -4.64 -5.71 -11.11
CA THR A 36 -3.33 -6.37 -10.99
C THR A 36 -2.73 -5.97 -9.65
N LEU A 37 -2.26 -6.94 -8.86
CA LEU A 37 -1.72 -6.72 -7.52
C LEU A 37 -0.24 -7.09 -7.45
N VAL A 38 0.62 -6.13 -7.11
CA VAL A 38 2.07 -6.30 -6.90
C VAL A 38 2.36 -6.33 -5.41
N VAL A 39 2.89 -7.47 -4.91
CA VAL A 39 3.07 -7.75 -3.47
C VAL A 39 4.33 -8.56 -3.21
N PRO A 40 4.82 -8.63 -1.96
CA PRO A 40 6.00 -9.43 -1.63
C PRO A 40 5.76 -10.93 -1.78
N GLN A 41 6.80 -11.64 -2.18
CA GLN A 41 6.88 -13.09 -2.15
C GLN A 41 7.13 -13.57 -0.72
N TYR A 42 6.34 -14.54 -0.25
CA TYR A 42 6.49 -15.23 1.04
C TYR A 42 6.97 -16.66 0.79
N GLY A 43 8.22 -16.94 1.14
CA GLY A 43 8.81 -18.26 0.88
C GLY A 43 9.31 -18.44 -0.56
N ALA A 44 9.75 -19.65 -0.89
CA ALA A 44 10.33 -19.99 -2.19
C ALA A 44 9.30 -20.55 -3.19
N ALA A 45 8.22 -21.13 -2.69
CA ALA A 45 7.19 -21.73 -3.54
C ALA A 45 6.12 -20.71 -3.96
N PRO A 46 5.49 -20.90 -5.13
CA PRO A 46 4.28 -20.17 -5.51
C PRO A 46 3.18 -20.37 -4.45
N ILE A 47 2.36 -19.34 -4.26
CA ILE A 47 1.20 -19.42 -3.35
C ILE A 47 0.01 -19.93 -4.16
N ALA A 48 -0.49 -21.10 -3.79
CA ALA A 48 -1.54 -21.78 -4.55
C ALA A 48 -2.87 -21.00 -4.66
N SER A 49 -3.10 -20.06 -3.74
CA SER A 49 -4.28 -19.18 -3.74
C SER A 49 -4.13 -17.95 -4.64
N ASP A 50 -2.96 -17.74 -5.26
CA ASP A 50 -2.75 -16.59 -6.14
C ASP A 50 -3.48 -16.81 -7.47
N ASP A 51 -4.25 -15.81 -7.87
CA ASP A 51 -4.80 -15.71 -9.22
C ASP A 51 -3.78 -15.10 -10.20
N ALA A 52 -4.11 -15.12 -11.49
CA ALA A 52 -3.24 -14.57 -12.54
C ALA A 52 -2.99 -13.05 -12.41
N GLY A 53 -3.77 -12.34 -11.61
CA GLY A 53 -3.63 -10.92 -11.34
C GLY A 53 -2.68 -10.61 -10.18
N ILE A 54 -2.07 -11.61 -9.52
CA ILE A 54 -1.15 -11.39 -8.39
C ILE A 54 0.30 -11.63 -8.84
N LEU A 55 1.10 -10.57 -8.74
CA LEU A 55 2.53 -10.58 -9.07
C LEU A 55 3.37 -10.53 -7.79
N ARG A 56 4.09 -11.62 -7.52
CA ARG A 56 4.95 -11.76 -6.35
C ARG A 56 6.36 -11.25 -6.63
N VAL A 57 6.79 -10.25 -5.84
CA VAL A 57 8.12 -9.66 -5.93
C VAL A 57 9.07 -10.32 -4.93
N PRO A 58 10.26 -10.77 -5.33
CA PRO A 58 11.28 -11.30 -4.43
C PRO A 58 11.51 -10.38 -3.23
N SER A 59 11.48 -10.97 -2.04
CA SER A 59 11.53 -10.23 -0.78
C SER A 59 12.50 -10.89 0.22
N ARG A 60 12.78 -10.21 1.32
CA ARG A 60 13.53 -10.71 2.47
C ARG A 60 12.72 -10.49 3.75
N ARG A 61 13.05 -11.23 4.80
CA ARG A 61 12.47 -11.01 6.14
C ARG A 61 12.89 -9.66 6.69
N VAL A 62 11.97 -9.00 7.39
CA VAL A 62 12.30 -7.79 8.16
C VAL A 62 12.98 -8.22 9.46
N PRO A 63 14.13 -7.63 9.83
CA PRO A 63 14.73 -7.89 11.13
C PRO A 63 13.74 -7.56 12.25
N ARG A 64 13.61 -8.44 13.25
CA ARG A 64 12.70 -8.34 14.40
C ARG A 64 11.21 -8.49 14.10
N ASP A 65 10.80 -8.63 12.83
CA ASP A 65 9.44 -8.97 12.46
C ASP A 65 9.47 -10.14 11.45
N HIS A 66 9.15 -11.34 11.96
CA HIS A 66 9.22 -12.56 11.15
C HIS A 66 8.08 -12.69 10.15
N GLU A 67 7.01 -11.94 10.34
CA GLU A 67 5.82 -11.97 9.48
C GLU A 67 5.92 -10.98 8.33
N ASP A 68 6.61 -9.86 8.54
CA ASP A 68 6.77 -8.84 7.51
C ASP A 68 7.86 -9.17 6.50
N ARG A 69 7.65 -8.69 5.29
CA ARG A 69 8.57 -8.86 4.16
C ARG A 69 8.96 -7.51 3.60
N LEU A 70 10.23 -7.38 3.28
CA LEU A 70 10.75 -6.21 2.56
C LEU A 70 11.02 -6.63 1.12
N MET A 71 10.28 -6.12 0.16
CA MET A 71 10.51 -6.35 -1.26
C MET A 71 11.92 -5.87 -1.66
N ARG A 72 12.58 -6.59 -2.57
CA ARG A 72 13.86 -6.13 -3.14
C ARG A 72 13.56 -4.99 -4.10
N TRP A 73 14.03 -3.80 -3.79
CA TRP A 73 13.77 -2.58 -4.57
C TRP A 73 14.00 -2.73 -6.08
N GLY A 74 15.15 -3.30 -6.46
CA GLY A 74 15.45 -3.54 -7.88
C GLY A 74 14.49 -4.54 -8.54
N ALA A 75 14.00 -5.54 -7.81
CA ALA A 75 13.01 -6.48 -8.33
C ALA A 75 11.64 -5.80 -8.47
N LEU A 76 11.20 -5.05 -7.47
CA LEU A 76 9.96 -4.28 -7.53
C LEU A 76 9.95 -3.32 -8.73
N ARG A 77 11.03 -2.58 -8.93
CA ARG A 77 11.15 -1.69 -10.09
C ARG A 77 11.09 -2.43 -11.43
N ARG A 78 11.76 -3.60 -11.54
CA ARG A 78 11.68 -4.41 -12.77
C ARG A 78 10.27 -4.94 -13.02
N THR A 79 9.60 -5.43 -11.97
CA THR A 79 8.21 -5.89 -12.08
C THR A 79 7.30 -4.76 -12.58
N LEU A 80 7.38 -3.57 -11.96
CA LEU A 80 6.59 -2.43 -12.39
C LEU A 80 6.96 -1.97 -13.81
N HIS A 81 8.25 -1.97 -14.16
CA HIS A 81 8.68 -1.62 -15.51
C HIS A 81 8.10 -2.55 -16.58
N ALA A 82 8.01 -3.86 -16.29
CA ALA A 82 7.40 -4.83 -17.20
C ALA A 82 5.89 -4.62 -17.40
N LEU A 83 5.25 -3.88 -16.50
CA LEU A 83 3.82 -3.52 -16.60
C LEU A 83 3.57 -2.18 -17.32
N ARG A 84 4.63 -1.50 -17.75
CA ARG A 84 4.54 -0.11 -18.24
C ARG A 84 3.67 0.04 -19.49
N ASP A 85 3.65 -0.97 -20.35
CA ASP A 85 2.88 -0.97 -21.59
C ASP A 85 1.46 -1.51 -21.42
N GLN A 86 1.09 -1.89 -20.20
CA GLN A 86 -0.26 -2.32 -19.88
C GLN A 86 -1.19 -1.10 -19.69
N PRO A 87 -2.42 -1.13 -20.21
CA PRO A 87 -3.34 0.00 -20.14
C PRO A 87 -4.01 0.10 -18.77
N TYR A 88 -3.27 0.60 -17.78
CA TYR A 88 -3.83 0.95 -16.46
C TYR A 88 -4.46 2.33 -16.51
N ASP A 89 -5.55 2.49 -15.76
CA ASP A 89 -6.26 3.77 -15.59
C ASP A 89 -5.91 4.45 -14.25
N LEU A 90 -5.40 3.67 -13.28
CA LEU A 90 -5.17 4.13 -11.91
C LEU A 90 -4.11 3.25 -11.22
N VAL A 91 -3.31 3.88 -10.36
CA VAL A 91 -2.47 3.18 -9.37
C VAL A 91 -3.07 3.34 -7.99
N HIS A 92 -3.32 2.22 -7.28
CA HIS A 92 -3.83 2.21 -5.91
C HIS A 92 -2.77 1.63 -4.97
N ILE A 93 -2.30 2.45 -4.06
CA ILE A 93 -1.26 2.11 -3.08
C ILE A 93 -1.93 1.76 -1.75
N HIS A 94 -1.44 0.71 -1.07
CA HIS A 94 -2.04 0.24 0.18
C HIS A 94 -1.09 0.29 1.39
N THR A 95 0.18 0.66 1.19
CA THR A 95 1.16 0.71 2.28
C THR A 95 2.19 1.82 2.06
N PRO A 96 2.65 2.49 3.13
CA PRO A 96 3.48 3.69 3.04
C PRO A 96 4.99 3.41 2.87
N PHE A 97 5.40 2.16 2.60
CA PHE A 97 6.81 1.79 2.50
C PHE A 97 7.31 1.78 1.05
N LEU A 98 7.92 0.68 0.60
CA LEU A 98 8.45 0.58 -0.76
C LEU A 98 7.36 0.68 -1.83
N ALA A 99 6.18 0.15 -1.52
CA ALA A 99 5.01 0.22 -2.41
C ALA A 99 4.62 1.66 -2.74
N HIS A 100 4.65 2.57 -1.74
CA HIS A 100 4.35 3.99 -1.95
C HIS A 100 5.31 4.60 -2.98
N TYR A 101 6.60 4.55 -2.71
CA TYR A 101 7.59 5.21 -3.57
C TYR A 101 7.66 4.61 -4.97
N ALA A 102 7.54 3.29 -5.08
CA ALA A 102 7.54 2.61 -6.36
C ALA A 102 6.26 2.86 -7.17
N GLY A 103 5.10 2.81 -6.51
CA GLY A 103 3.79 3.09 -7.11
C GLY A 103 3.67 4.52 -7.62
N VAL A 104 4.06 5.52 -6.80
CA VAL A 104 4.09 6.93 -7.20
C VAL A 104 5.06 7.15 -8.37
N SER A 105 6.26 6.55 -8.33
CA SER A 105 7.23 6.66 -9.42
C SER A 105 6.70 6.06 -10.73
N PHE A 106 6.07 4.89 -10.65
CA PHE A 106 5.44 4.25 -11.80
C PHE A 106 4.33 5.11 -12.39
N ALA A 107 3.39 5.55 -11.55
CA ALA A 107 2.25 6.35 -11.97
C ALA A 107 2.67 7.66 -12.66
N ARG A 108 3.63 8.38 -12.07
CA ARG A 108 4.20 9.59 -12.68
C ARG A 108 4.84 9.33 -14.05
N GLY A 109 5.57 8.23 -14.18
CA GLY A 109 6.18 7.84 -15.45
C GLY A 109 5.17 7.43 -16.53
N ALA A 110 3.98 7.01 -16.13
CA ALA A 110 2.89 6.59 -17.01
C ALA A 110 1.78 7.65 -17.18
N GLY A 111 1.86 8.78 -16.47
CA GLY A 111 0.82 9.82 -16.48
C GLY A 111 -0.50 9.38 -15.83
N LEU A 112 -0.45 8.47 -14.85
CA LEU A 112 -1.62 7.89 -14.19
C LEU A 112 -1.93 8.59 -12.87
N PRO A 113 -3.21 8.71 -12.50
CA PRO A 113 -3.60 9.15 -11.17
C PRO A 113 -3.25 8.10 -10.11
N VAL A 114 -3.03 8.58 -8.89
CA VAL A 114 -2.66 7.76 -7.72
C VAL A 114 -3.68 7.94 -6.61
N VAL A 115 -4.21 6.83 -6.12
CA VAL A 115 -4.98 6.75 -4.88
C VAL A 115 -4.17 5.96 -3.85
N GLU A 116 -4.23 6.35 -2.59
CA GLU A 116 -3.63 5.58 -1.49
C GLU A 116 -4.64 5.34 -0.38
N THR A 117 -4.75 4.07 0.06
CA THR A 117 -5.52 3.74 1.26
C THR A 117 -4.63 3.78 2.48
N TYR A 118 -4.95 4.65 3.41
CA TYR A 118 -4.22 4.82 4.65
C TYR A 118 -4.75 3.88 5.73
N HIS A 119 -4.13 2.71 5.86
CA HIS A 119 -4.61 1.64 6.75
C HIS A 119 -4.15 1.77 8.20
N THR A 120 -3.02 2.45 8.46
CA THR A 120 -2.31 2.30 9.72
C THR A 120 -1.69 3.60 10.19
N PHE A 121 -1.77 3.86 11.48
CA PHE A 121 -1.07 4.95 12.15
C PHE A 121 0.44 4.69 12.16
N PHE A 122 1.17 5.30 11.23
CA PHE A 122 2.63 5.18 11.17
C PHE A 122 3.32 5.68 12.45
N GLU A 123 2.72 6.65 13.16
CA GLU A 123 3.21 7.21 14.41
C GLU A 123 3.41 6.16 15.51
N GLU A 124 2.55 5.14 15.57
CA GLU A 124 2.62 4.08 16.57
C GLU A 124 3.74 3.09 16.28
N TYR A 125 4.11 2.94 15.02
CA TYR A 125 5.11 1.97 14.57
C TYR A 125 6.54 2.50 14.60
N VAL A 126 6.78 3.82 14.57
CA VAL A 126 8.13 4.41 14.56
C VAL A 126 8.97 3.94 15.72
N HIS A 127 8.39 3.75 16.92
CA HIS A 127 9.12 3.27 18.08
C HIS A 127 9.65 1.83 17.96
N HIS A 128 8.96 0.98 17.17
CA HIS A 128 9.42 -0.38 16.91
C HIS A 128 10.66 -0.40 16.00
N TYR A 129 10.74 0.57 15.08
CA TYR A 129 11.84 0.64 14.11
C TYR A 129 13.03 1.45 14.60
N VAL A 130 12.78 2.47 15.46
CA VAL A 130 13.82 3.37 15.98
C VAL A 130 13.66 3.56 17.50
N PRO A 131 13.98 2.55 18.32
CA PRO A 131 13.72 2.57 19.77
C PRO A 131 14.52 3.63 20.54
N LEU A 132 15.62 4.13 19.98
CA LEU A 132 16.46 5.16 20.61
C LEU A 132 15.98 6.60 20.35
N LEU A 133 14.96 6.79 19.50
CA LEU A 133 14.46 8.12 19.18
C LEU A 133 13.47 8.61 20.26
N PRO A 134 13.63 9.83 20.83
CA PRO A 134 12.65 10.38 21.74
C PRO A 134 11.25 10.38 21.12
N ARG A 135 10.24 9.94 21.89
CA ARG A 135 8.86 9.73 21.38
C ARG A 135 8.28 10.96 20.67
N VAL A 136 8.57 12.16 21.17
CA VAL A 136 8.08 13.42 20.58
C VAL A 136 8.69 13.63 19.18
N VAL A 137 10.01 13.42 19.06
CA VAL A 137 10.73 13.57 17.78
C VAL A 137 10.27 12.52 16.77
N GLY A 138 10.13 11.26 17.21
CA GLY A 138 9.64 10.16 16.37
C GLY A 138 8.23 10.45 15.83
N ARG A 139 7.33 10.96 16.69
CA ARG A 139 5.98 11.33 16.29
C ARG A 139 5.97 12.47 15.26
N GLN A 140 6.75 13.53 15.49
CA GLN A 140 6.83 14.66 14.56
C GLN A 140 7.41 14.24 13.21
N LEU A 141 8.44 13.38 13.21
CA LEU A 141 9.03 12.82 11.99
C LEU A 141 8.00 12.00 11.23
N ALA A 142 7.30 11.09 11.92
CA ALA A 142 6.24 10.27 11.33
C ALA A 142 5.15 11.13 10.67
N ARG A 143 4.67 12.17 11.36
CA ARG A 143 3.69 13.13 10.82
C ARG A 143 4.21 13.85 9.58
N SER A 144 5.47 14.24 9.59
CA SER A 144 6.09 14.92 8.44
C SER A 144 6.21 14.00 7.23
N ILE A 145 6.61 12.74 7.45
CA ILE A 145 6.66 11.71 6.41
C ILE A 145 5.26 11.44 5.86
N THR A 146 4.27 11.21 6.72
CA THR A 146 2.88 10.99 6.30
C THR A 146 2.36 12.15 5.46
N ARG A 147 2.56 13.40 5.88
CA ARG A 147 2.16 14.58 5.08
C ARG A 147 2.85 14.62 3.72
N ALA A 148 4.14 14.33 3.68
CA ALA A 148 4.92 14.35 2.45
C ALA A 148 4.45 13.24 1.48
N GLN A 149 4.13 12.06 1.98
CA GLN A 149 3.59 10.95 1.20
C GLN A 149 2.18 11.28 0.69
N CYS A 150 1.26 11.69 1.57
CA CYS A 150 -0.09 12.09 1.19
C CYS A 150 -0.10 13.24 0.15
N ALA A 151 0.89 14.12 0.16
CA ALA A 151 1.01 15.18 -0.85
C ALA A 151 1.38 14.67 -2.25
N GLN A 152 1.93 13.46 -2.36
CA GLN A 152 2.39 12.87 -3.62
C GLN A 152 1.30 12.11 -4.38
N VAL A 153 0.16 11.85 -3.76
CA VAL A 153 -0.99 11.15 -4.34
C VAL A 153 -2.13 12.12 -4.69
N ASP A 154 -3.08 11.70 -5.52
CA ASP A 154 -4.18 12.56 -5.97
C ASP A 154 -5.37 12.51 -5.02
N ALA A 155 -5.66 11.34 -4.45
CA ALA A 155 -6.71 11.15 -3.45
C ALA A 155 -6.31 10.09 -2.42
N LEU A 156 -6.98 10.14 -1.27
CA LEU A 156 -6.78 9.22 -0.16
C LEU A 156 -8.07 8.50 0.19
N VAL A 157 -7.93 7.25 0.59
CA VAL A 157 -8.99 6.46 1.20
C VAL A 157 -8.64 6.22 2.66
N ALA A 158 -9.60 6.43 3.55
CA ALA A 158 -9.49 6.12 4.97
C ALA A 158 -10.52 5.05 5.36
N PRO A 159 -10.19 4.05 6.17
CA PRO A 159 -11.12 3.00 6.57
C PRO A 159 -12.20 3.48 7.56
N SER A 160 -12.04 4.68 8.12
CA SER A 160 -12.98 5.23 9.10
C SER A 160 -12.91 6.76 9.17
N ALA A 161 -14.00 7.38 9.68
CA ALA A 161 -14.01 8.82 9.93
C ALA A 161 -12.93 9.28 10.94
N PRO A 162 -12.66 8.57 12.05
CA PRO A 162 -11.55 8.92 12.93
C PRO A 162 -10.19 8.94 12.22
N MET A 163 -9.94 8.03 11.28
CA MET A 163 -8.69 8.02 10.50
C MET A 163 -8.60 9.24 9.57
N ARG A 164 -9.69 9.58 8.88
CA ARG A 164 -9.78 10.81 8.06
C ARG A 164 -9.50 12.05 8.92
N ASP A 165 -10.14 12.15 10.08
CA ASP A 165 -10.03 13.31 10.96
C ASP A 165 -8.62 13.46 11.54
N MET A 166 -7.97 12.32 11.82
CA MET A 166 -6.57 12.30 12.20
C MET A 166 -5.67 12.82 11.07
N LEU A 167 -5.84 12.35 9.83
CA LEU A 167 -5.08 12.85 8.69
C LEU A 167 -5.23 14.37 8.53
N ALA A 168 -6.46 14.87 8.68
CA ALA A 168 -6.74 16.31 8.67
C ALA A 168 -6.01 17.03 9.82
N SER A 169 -6.01 16.46 11.03
CA SER A 169 -5.36 17.04 12.22
C SER A 169 -3.85 17.21 12.10
N ILE A 170 -3.20 16.34 11.34
CA ILE A 170 -1.77 16.42 11.05
C ILE A 170 -1.45 17.30 9.83
N GLY A 171 -2.44 17.91 9.20
CA GLY A 171 -2.28 18.86 8.10
C GLY A 171 -2.26 18.24 6.70
N VAL A 172 -2.82 17.05 6.52
CA VAL A 172 -3.09 16.49 5.18
C VAL A 172 -4.21 17.29 4.52
N ARG A 173 -3.96 17.80 3.31
CA ARG A 173 -4.89 18.66 2.56
C ARG A 173 -5.53 17.99 1.36
N LYS A 174 -5.13 16.77 1.04
CA LYS A 174 -5.70 16.00 -0.08
C LYS A 174 -7.11 15.53 0.25
N PRO A 175 -7.98 15.34 -0.75
CA PRO A 175 -9.30 14.73 -0.54
C PRO A 175 -9.16 13.35 0.11
N VAL A 176 -9.90 13.11 1.19
CA VAL A 176 -9.94 11.83 1.89
C VAL A 176 -11.37 11.30 1.87
N THR A 177 -11.58 10.20 1.18
CA THR A 177 -12.86 9.48 1.15
C THR A 177 -12.86 8.38 2.21
N VAL A 178 -13.92 8.31 3.00
CA VAL A 178 -14.09 7.22 3.97
C VAL A 178 -14.75 6.03 3.25
N ILE A 179 -13.98 4.94 3.15
CA ILE A 179 -14.47 3.65 2.63
C ILE A 179 -14.14 2.60 3.69
N PRO A 180 -15.12 2.16 4.48
CA PRO A 180 -14.90 1.13 5.50
C PRO A 180 -14.37 -0.15 4.85
N THR A 181 -13.40 -0.78 5.52
CA THR A 181 -12.94 -2.11 5.13
C THR A 181 -14.08 -3.10 5.41
N GLY A 182 -14.71 -3.60 4.36
CA GLY A 182 -15.72 -4.64 4.48
C GLY A 182 -15.10 -5.94 5.00
N LEU A 183 -15.88 -6.71 5.75
CA LEU A 183 -15.58 -8.12 5.94
C LEU A 183 -16.14 -8.86 4.72
N PRO A 184 -15.42 -9.86 4.17
CA PRO A 184 -15.99 -10.69 3.12
C PRO A 184 -17.28 -11.33 3.65
N ALA A 185 -18.34 -11.27 2.84
CA ALA A 185 -19.61 -11.91 3.14
C ALA A 185 -19.47 -13.43 3.17
#